data_a7c037fbcf7564ef567195c30f28d07e
#
_entry.id   a7c037fbcf7564ef567195c30f28d07e
#
_cell.length_a   1.000
_cell.length_b   1.000
_cell.length_c   1.000
_cell.angle_alpha   90.00
_cell.angle_beta   90.00
_cell.angle_gamma   90.00
#
_symmetry.space_group_name_H-M   'P 1'
#
loop_
_entity.id
_entity.type
_entity.pdbx_description
1 polymer ?
#
loop_
_entity_poly.entity_id
_entity_poly.type
_entity_poly.pdbx_seq_one_letter_code
_entity_poly.pdbx_strand_id
1 'polypeptide(L)'
;MYKRQGELLPTETGFINRKMAKEHWRLGCQVKVKENLKIHVPESVLGVKKWECEVISNRNISTFLKEFVVKLPEGENLKFRSGGYIQIDIPKYDAIKFSDMDIEEPYREDWDKMKMWDLVTKNPEPTFRAYSMANHPAEGNIIMLNIRIATPPFDKATGGFMKVNPGICSSYIFSRKPGDKVTISVSYTHLTLPTT
;
A
#
# COMPACT_ATOMS: atom_id res chain seq x y z
N MET A 1 -21.45 2.24 8.39
CA MET A 1 -22.03 3.27 9.29
C MET A 1 -22.72 2.61 10.46
N TYR A 2 -22.62 3.17 11.66
CA TYR A 2 -23.16 2.58 12.91
C TYR A 2 -24.37 3.34 13.39
N LYS A 3 -25.36 2.64 13.93
CA LYS A 3 -26.53 3.23 14.58
C LYS A 3 -26.33 3.26 16.10
N ARG A 4 -26.70 4.38 16.73
CA ARG A 4 -26.79 4.58 18.17
C ARG A 4 -25.47 4.57 18.98
N GLN A 5 -24.66 5.64 18.88
CA GLN A 5 -23.78 5.97 20.01
C GLN A 5 -23.49 7.48 20.05
N GLY A 6 -24.17 8.18 20.94
CA GLY A 6 -23.97 9.58 21.25
C GLY A 6 -24.53 10.55 20.19
N GLU A 7 -24.33 11.82 20.43
CA GLU A 7 -24.76 12.90 19.54
C GLU A 7 -23.85 13.03 18.33
N LEU A 8 -24.41 13.58 17.24
CA LEU A 8 -23.68 13.83 16.00
C LEU A 8 -22.58 14.89 16.25
N LEU A 9 -21.35 14.57 15.88
CA LEU A 9 -20.25 15.50 16.03
C LEU A 9 -20.24 16.54 14.89
N PRO A 10 -19.73 17.75 15.14
CA PRO A 10 -19.61 18.77 14.09
C PRO A 10 -18.86 18.29 12.85
N THR A 11 -17.85 17.43 13.04
CA THR A 11 -17.06 16.81 11.95
C THR A 11 -17.85 15.83 11.09
N GLU A 12 -19.01 15.37 11.54
CA GLU A 12 -19.86 14.42 10.81
C GLU A 12 -20.95 15.12 9.98
N THR A 13 -21.24 16.40 10.26
CA THR A 13 -22.37 17.13 9.67
C THR A 13 -22.24 17.30 8.14
N GLY A 14 -21.02 17.31 7.60
CA GLY A 14 -20.78 17.36 6.17
C GLY A 14 -21.06 16.02 5.43
N PHE A 15 -21.15 14.90 6.16
CA PHE A 15 -21.31 13.56 5.59
C PHE A 15 -22.65 12.90 5.95
N ILE A 16 -23.27 13.32 7.04
CA ILE A 16 -24.53 12.78 7.55
C ILE A 16 -25.67 13.76 7.23
N ASN A 17 -26.52 13.39 6.29
CA ASN A 17 -27.69 14.20 5.98
C ASN A 17 -28.80 14.09 7.05
N ARG A 18 -29.84 14.94 6.97
CA ARG A 18 -30.94 14.99 7.96
C ARG A 18 -31.67 13.65 8.13
N LYS A 19 -31.83 12.87 7.05
CA LYS A 19 -32.48 11.54 7.09
C LYS A 19 -31.59 10.56 7.85
N MET A 20 -30.33 10.50 7.50
CA MET A 20 -29.33 9.64 8.18
C MET A 20 -29.19 10.00 9.66
N ALA A 21 -29.20 11.30 10.01
CA ALA A 21 -29.17 11.75 11.40
C ALA A 21 -30.39 11.27 12.20
N LYS A 22 -31.60 11.35 11.63
CA LYS A 22 -32.84 10.81 12.24
C LYS A 22 -32.80 9.29 12.44
N GLU A 23 -32.10 8.58 11.55
CA GLU A 23 -31.88 7.14 11.65
C GLU A 23 -30.66 6.77 12.52
N HIS A 24 -30.08 7.74 13.22
CA HIS A 24 -28.92 7.56 14.11
C HIS A 24 -27.66 7.04 13.41
N TRP A 25 -27.46 7.42 12.17
CA TRP A 25 -26.21 7.09 11.45
C TRP A 25 -25.02 7.89 12.00
N ARG A 26 -23.86 7.25 12.05
CA ARG A 26 -22.60 7.85 12.51
C ARG A 26 -21.45 7.41 11.61
N LEU A 27 -20.42 8.24 11.51
CA LEU A 27 -19.16 7.83 10.88
C LEU A 27 -18.43 6.88 11.81
N GLY A 28 -18.06 5.69 11.32
CA GLY A 28 -17.39 4.66 12.13
C GLY A 28 -16.09 5.14 12.77
N CYS A 29 -15.33 5.99 12.07
CA CYS A 29 -14.08 6.59 12.58
C CYS A 29 -14.29 7.62 13.70
N GLN A 30 -15.53 8.10 13.92
CA GLN A 30 -15.88 9.10 14.94
C GLN A 30 -16.60 8.49 16.13
N VAL A 31 -17.00 7.24 16.04
CA VAL A 31 -17.74 6.56 17.13
C VAL A 31 -16.77 6.15 18.24
N LYS A 32 -17.03 6.64 19.46
CA LYS A 32 -16.34 6.16 20.67
C LYS A 32 -17.14 5.02 21.28
N VAL A 33 -16.49 3.90 21.51
CA VAL A 33 -17.08 2.75 22.18
C VAL A 33 -17.23 3.10 23.69
N LYS A 34 -18.46 3.19 24.17
CA LYS A 34 -18.77 3.51 25.56
C LYS A 34 -19.41 2.34 26.32
N GLU A 35 -19.92 1.37 25.59
CA GLU A 35 -20.63 0.19 26.11
C GLU A 35 -20.49 -0.98 25.12
N ASN A 36 -21.01 -2.15 25.48
CA ASN A 36 -20.99 -3.32 24.60
C ASN A 36 -21.70 -3.03 23.28
N LEU A 37 -21.01 -3.30 22.17
CA LEU A 37 -21.51 -3.11 20.81
C LEU A 37 -21.79 -4.46 20.13
N LYS A 38 -22.89 -4.51 19.41
CA LYS A 38 -23.13 -5.56 18.41
C LYS A 38 -22.89 -4.96 17.03
N ILE A 39 -21.86 -5.45 16.36
CA ILE A 39 -21.49 -5.00 15.02
C ILE A 39 -21.92 -6.06 14.02
N HIS A 40 -22.67 -5.68 12.99
CA HIS A 40 -22.93 -6.52 11.83
C HIS A 40 -21.96 -6.08 10.72
N VAL A 41 -21.05 -6.97 10.34
CA VAL A 41 -20.12 -6.74 9.25
C VAL A 41 -20.54 -7.66 8.11
N PRO A 42 -20.86 -7.13 6.91
CA PRO A 42 -21.16 -7.98 5.76
C PRO A 42 -19.98 -8.92 5.45
N GLU A 43 -20.27 -10.16 5.06
CA GLU A 43 -19.23 -11.15 4.73
C GLU A 43 -18.26 -10.65 3.66
N SER A 44 -18.74 -9.86 2.71
CA SER A 44 -17.91 -9.21 1.70
C SER A 44 -16.83 -8.29 2.25
N VAL A 45 -17.01 -7.80 3.48
CA VAL A 45 -16.02 -6.94 4.18
C VAL A 45 -14.98 -7.77 4.91
N LEU A 46 -15.34 -8.99 5.32
CA LEU A 46 -14.45 -9.90 6.04
C LEU A 46 -13.60 -10.76 5.11
N GLY A 47 -13.95 -10.84 3.83
CA GLY A 47 -13.22 -11.59 2.82
C GLY A 47 -11.95 -10.87 2.37
N VAL A 48 -10.84 -11.04 3.10
CA VAL A 48 -9.51 -10.69 2.57
C VAL A 48 -9.03 -11.86 1.72
N LYS A 49 -9.00 -11.67 0.40
CA LYS A 49 -8.38 -12.64 -0.48
C LYS A 49 -6.89 -12.35 -0.61
N LYS A 50 -6.07 -13.38 -0.46
CA LYS A 50 -4.60 -13.29 -0.60
C LYS A 50 -4.14 -14.17 -1.74
N TRP A 51 -3.19 -13.66 -2.51
CA TRP A 51 -2.52 -14.40 -3.58
C TRP A 51 -1.02 -14.29 -3.46
N GLU A 52 -0.34 -15.38 -3.73
CA GLU A 52 1.08 -15.38 -4.00
C GLU A 52 1.28 -15.09 -5.49
N CYS A 53 1.73 -13.88 -5.79
CA CYS A 53 1.91 -13.38 -7.15
C CYS A 53 3.36 -13.44 -7.57
N GLU A 54 3.61 -13.70 -8.85
CA GLU A 54 4.94 -13.71 -9.44
C GLU A 54 5.32 -12.32 -9.95
N VAL A 55 6.50 -11.86 -9.59
CA VAL A 55 7.09 -10.63 -10.14
C VAL A 55 7.46 -10.88 -11.59
N ILE A 56 6.85 -10.13 -12.51
CA ILE A 56 7.19 -10.17 -13.93
C ILE A 56 8.26 -9.15 -14.28
N SER A 57 8.15 -7.96 -13.71
CA SER A 57 9.03 -6.84 -14.00
C SER A 57 9.16 -5.93 -12.78
N ASN A 58 10.35 -5.37 -12.61
CA ASN A 58 10.65 -4.37 -11.57
C ASN A 58 11.72 -3.41 -12.10
N ARG A 59 11.34 -2.51 -12.99
CA ARG A 59 12.24 -1.61 -13.72
C ARG A 59 12.14 -0.17 -13.26
N ASN A 60 13.22 0.57 -13.35
CA ASN A 60 13.19 2.00 -13.09
C ASN A 60 12.44 2.74 -14.21
N ILE A 61 11.56 3.66 -13.82
CA ILE A 61 10.93 4.65 -14.71
C ILE A 61 11.40 6.07 -14.40
N SER A 62 12.06 6.24 -13.27
CA SER A 62 12.88 7.40 -12.92
C SER A 62 13.86 7.01 -11.81
N THR A 63 14.75 7.92 -11.44
CA THR A 63 15.79 7.70 -10.42
C THR A 63 15.29 7.04 -9.14
N PHE A 64 14.11 7.44 -8.66
CA PHE A 64 13.53 7.00 -7.38
C PHE A 64 12.22 6.27 -7.53
N LEU A 65 11.81 5.92 -8.75
CA LEU A 65 10.52 5.33 -9.05
C LEU A 65 10.69 4.08 -9.89
N LYS A 66 10.10 2.97 -9.44
CA LYS A 66 10.02 1.73 -10.21
C LYS A 66 8.59 1.42 -10.62
N GLU A 67 8.45 0.93 -11.84
CA GLU A 67 7.28 0.19 -12.29
C GLU A 67 7.44 -1.26 -11.85
N PHE A 68 6.54 -1.68 -10.99
CA PHE A 68 6.53 -3.03 -10.43
C PHE A 68 5.31 -3.78 -10.94
N VAL A 69 5.54 -4.85 -11.69
CA VAL A 69 4.49 -5.64 -12.32
C VAL A 69 4.49 -7.06 -11.77
N VAL A 70 3.33 -7.51 -11.33
CA VAL A 70 3.13 -8.87 -10.86
C VAL A 70 1.99 -9.54 -11.58
N LYS A 71 2.06 -10.85 -11.72
CA LYS A 71 1.03 -11.71 -12.30
C LYS A 71 0.30 -12.46 -11.20
N LEU A 72 -1.02 -12.44 -11.24
CA LEU A 72 -1.85 -13.26 -10.38
C LEU A 72 -1.68 -14.74 -10.72
N PRO A 73 -1.93 -15.66 -9.78
CA PRO A 73 -1.94 -17.08 -10.04
C PRO A 73 -2.88 -17.45 -11.18
N GLU A 74 -2.59 -18.56 -11.85
CA GLU A 74 -3.41 -19.05 -12.95
C GLU A 74 -4.84 -19.35 -12.48
N GLY A 75 -5.83 -18.95 -13.30
CA GLY A 75 -7.26 -19.08 -12.95
C GLY A 75 -7.81 -18.01 -12.01
N GLU A 76 -6.95 -17.16 -11.43
CA GLU A 76 -7.38 -16.05 -10.62
C GLU A 76 -7.60 -14.78 -11.45
N ASN A 77 -8.58 -13.98 -11.06
CA ASN A 77 -8.88 -12.70 -11.70
C ASN A 77 -9.27 -11.67 -10.66
N LEU A 78 -8.61 -10.52 -10.70
CA LEU A 78 -8.94 -9.38 -9.87
C LEU A 78 -9.80 -8.39 -10.65
N LYS A 79 -11.08 -8.31 -10.28
CA LYS A 79 -11.97 -7.27 -10.81
C LYS A 79 -11.76 -5.99 -10.01
N PHE A 80 -11.26 -4.95 -10.64
CA PHE A 80 -11.04 -3.65 -10.01
C PHE A 80 -11.48 -2.50 -10.94
N ARG A 81 -11.56 -1.30 -10.40
CA ARG A 81 -11.74 -0.06 -11.15
C ARG A 81 -10.45 0.72 -11.13
N SER A 82 -10.17 1.51 -12.16
CA SER A 82 -9.04 2.42 -12.18
C SER A 82 -9.01 3.27 -10.91
N GLY A 83 -7.82 3.40 -10.29
CA GLY A 83 -7.66 4.04 -8.99
C GLY A 83 -7.91 3.13 -7.78
N GLY A 84 -8.28 1.87 -8.00
CA GLY A 84 -8.31 0.85 -6.96
C GLY A 84 -6.90 0.59 -6.40
N TYR A 85 -6.82 0.01 -5.21
CA TYR A 85 -5.54 -0.32 -4.58
C TYR A 85 -5.52 -1.75 -4.06
N ILE A 86 -4.31 -2.27 -3.94
CA ILE A 86 -4.02 -3.56 -3.31
C ILE A 86 -3.12 -3.34 -2.10
N GLN A 87 -3.02 -4.36 -1.26
CA GLN A 87 -2.03 -4.39 -0.19
C GLN A 87 -0.96 -5.42 -0.54
N ILE A 88 0.30 -5.07 -0.29
CA ILE A 88 1.42 -6.00 -0.36
C ILE A 88 1.82 -6.34 1.07
N ASP A 89 1.84 -7.63 1.37
CA ASP A 89 2.34 -8.15 2.64
C ASP A 89 3.87 -8.20 2.57
N ILE A 90 4.51 -7.62 3.56
CA ILE A 90 5.96 -7.55 3.67
C ILE A 90 6.40 -8.46 4.83
N PRO A 91 7.12 -9.54 4.56
CA PRO A 91 7.59 -10.42 5.61
C PRO A 91 8.64 -9.73 6.50
N LYS A 92 8.90 -10.31 7.66
CA LYS A 92 10.09 -9.97 8.46
C LYS A 92 11.35 -10.20 7.61
N TYR A 93 12.32 -9.29 7.71
CA TYR A 93 13.67 -9.48 7.15
C TYR A 93 14.71 -8.76 8.01
N ASP A 94 15.91 -9.35 8.07
CA ASP A 94 16.99 -8.84 8.92
C ASP A 94 17.66 -7.60 8.31
N ALA A 95 17.90 -7.63 7.00
CA ALA A 95 18.47 -6.50 6.27
C ALA A 95 18.19 -6.62 4.77
N ILE A 96 17.89 -5.48 4.16
CA ILE A 96 17.94 -5.29 2.71
C ILE A 96 18.91 -4.13 2.46
N LYS A 97 20.01 -4.41 1.77
CA LYS A 97 21.00 -3.41 1.39
C LYS A 97 20.59 -2.77 0.07
N PHE A 98 20.73 -1.47 -0.03
CA PHE A 98 20.43 -0.76 -1.28
C PHE A 98 21.45 -1.10 -2.36
N SER A 99 22.69 -1.47 -1.97
CA SER A 99 23.71 -1.99 -2.88
C SER A 99 23.29 -3.24 -3.66
N ASP A 100 22.35 -4.03 -3.13
CA ASP A 100 21.89 -5.28 -3.73
C ASP A 100 20.68 -5.07 -4.66
N MET A 101 20.16 -3.84 -4.72
CA MET A 101 19.05 -3.48 -5.59
C MET A 101 19.51 -3.31 -7.04
N ASP A 102 18.71 -3.83 -7.96
CA ASP A 102 18.94 -3.65 -9.38
C ASP A 102 18.44 -2.27 -9.82
N ILE A 103 19.38 -1.35 -10.06
CA ILE A 103 19.11 0.01 -10.55
C ILE A 103 19.71 0.15 -11.93
N GLU A 104 18.87 0.52 -12.89
CA GLU A 104 19.28 0.68 -14.28
C GLU A 104 20.31 1.80 -14.46
N GLU A 105 21.22 1.59 -15.40
CA GLU A 105 22.39 2.45 -15.65
C GLU A 105 22.10 3.95 -15.71
N PRO A 106 21.05 4.44 -16.41
CA PRO A 106 20.77 5.87 -16.50
C PRO A 106 20.47 6.55 -15.15
N TYR A 107 20.14 5.77 -14.12
CA TYR A 107 19.73 6.29 -12.82
C TYR A 107 20.78 6.12 -11.71
N ARG A 108 21.90 5.42 -12.01
CA ARG A 108 22.93 5.12 -10.99
C ARG A 108 23.71 6.35 -10.56
N GLU A 109 23.98 7.27 -11.46
CA GLU A 109 24.73 8.49 -11.16
C GLU A 109 24.12 9.30 -9.99
N ASP A 110 22.78 9.41 -9.96
CA ASP A 110 22.11 10.10 -8.87
C ASP A 110 22.19 9.31 -7.55
N TRP A 111 22.16 7.98 -7.64
CA TRP A 111 22.32 7.11 -6.47
C TRP A 111 23.73 7.22 -5.90
N ASP A 112 24.77 7.33 -6.75
CA ASP A 112 26.15 7.57 -6.35
C ASP A 112 26.29 8.92 -5.66
N LYS A 113 25.81 9.99 -6.28
CA LYS A 113 25.85 11.36 -5.75
C LYS A 113 25.20 11.47 -4.37
N MET A 114 24.09 10.77 -4.18
CA MET A 114 23.34 10.78 -2.92
C MET A 114 23.83 9.73 -1.93
N LYS A 115 24.79 8.89 -2.27
CA LYS A 115 25.30 7.78 -1.43
C LYS A 115 24.19 6.81 -1.01
N MET A 116 23.26 6.54 -1.90
CA MET A 116 22.11 5.69 -1.58
C MET A 116 22.50 4.23 -1.37
N TRP A 117 23.58 3.78 -1.98
CA TRP A 117 24.09 2.42 -1.88
C TRP A 117 24.48 2.01 -0.45
N ASP A 118 24.80 2.99 0.40
CA ASP A 118 25.17 2.78 1.81
C ASP A 118 23.96 2.52 2.71
N LEU A 119 22.75 2.73 2.19
CA LEU A 119 21.54 2.56 2.97
C LEU A 119 21.19 1.09 3.18
N VAL A 120 20.73 0.80 4.39
CA VAL A 120 20.25 -0.53 4.78
C VAL A 120 18.93 -0.39 5.50
N THR A 121 17.94 -1.16 5.10
CA THR A 121 16.64 -1.21 5.79
C THR A 121 16.45 -2.53 6.51
N LYS A 122 15.69 -2.51 7.61
CA LYS A 122 15.34 -3.68 8.42
C LYS A 122 13.85 -3.71 8.67
N ASN A 123 13.29 -4.89 8.78
CA ASN A 123 11.89 -5.10 9.14
C ASN A 123 11.79 -6.18 10.22
N PRO A 124 11.69 -5.80 11.50
CA PRO A 124 11.66 -6.77 12.62
C PRO A 124 10.35 -7.56 12.69
N GLU A 125 9.27 -7.04 12.12
CA GLU A 125 7.93 -7.64 12.19
C GLU A 125 7.23 -7.57 10.83
N PRO A 126 6.42 -8.59 10.48
CA PRO A 126 5.61 -8.55 9.27
C PRO A 126 4.72 -7.31 9.23
N THR A 127 4.63 -6.68 8.09
CA THR A 127 3.81 -5.49 7.88
C THR A 127 3.17 -5.51 6.49
N PHE A 128 2.37 -4.53 6.18
CA PHE A 128 1.81 -4.35 4.83
C PHE A 128 1.68 -2.88 4.46
N ARG A 129 1.54 -2.62 3.17
CA ARG A 129 1.19 -1.28 2.65
C ARG A 129 0.24 -1.40 1.48
N ALA A 130 -0.64 -0.41 1.40
CA ALA A 130 -1.54 -0.22 0.27
C ALA A 130 -0.83 0.57 -0.84
N TYR A 131 -1.04 0.12 -2.08
CA TYR A 131 -0.54 0.78 -3.29
C TYR A 131 -1.65 0.84 -4.33
N SER A 132 -1.82 2.01 -4.94
CA SER A 132 -2.77 2.20 -6.04
C SER A 132 -2.29 1.48 -7.28
N MET A 133 -3.19 0.78 -7.96
CA MET A 133 -2.91 0.12 -9.22
C MET A 133 -2.78 1.16 -10.33
N ALA A 134 -1.73 1.03 -11.13
CA ALA A 134 -1.40 1.93 -12.24
C ALA A 134 -1.90 1.40 -13.59
N ASN A 135 -2.21 0.10 -13.68
CA ASN A 135 -2.74 -0.50 -14.91
C ASN A 135 -4.25 -0.35 -15.05
N HIS A 136 -4.73 -0.46 -16.29
CA HIS A 136 -6.15 -0.55 -16.58
C HIS A 136 -6.64 -2.01 -16.45
N PRO A 137 -7.88 -2.25 -15.97
CA PRO A 137 -8.40 -3.62 -15.82
C PRO A 137 -8.38 -4.49 -17.09
N ALA A 138 -8.41 -3.86 -18.27
CA ALA A 138 -8.37 -4.57 -19.55
C ALA A 138 -6.97 -5.06 -19.97
N GLU A 139 -5.93 -4.71 -19.22
CA GLU A 139 -4.55 -5.14 -19.53
C GLU A 139 -4.25 -6.59 -19.12
N GLY A 140 -5.25 -7.30 -18.63
CA GLY A 140 -5.15 -8.72 -18.33
C GLY A 140 -4.91 -9.02 -16.85
N ASN A 141 -4.40 -10.23 -16.58
CA ASN A 141 -4.25 -10.76 -15.22
C ASN A 141 -2.95 -10.30 -14.55
N ILE A 142 -2.69 -9.00 -14.62
CA ILE A 142 -1.53 -8.34 -14.02
C ILE A 142 -1.94 -7.23 -13.07
N ILE A 143 -1.06 -6.91 -12.15
CA ILE A 143 -1.13 -5.73 -11.29
C ILE A 143 0.16 -4.94 -11.52
N MET A 144 0.00 -3.70 -11.93
CA MET A 144 1.09 -2.75 -12.10
C MET A 144 1.02 -1.66 -11.05
N LEU A 145 2.13 -1.38 -10.44
CA LEU A 145 2.29 -0.35 -9.40
C LEU A 145 3.46 0.56 -9.74
N ASN A 146 3.32 1.85 -9.46
CA ASN A 146 4.42 2.80 -9.51
C ASN A 146 4.87 3.08 -8.07
N ILE A 147 6.04 2.57 -7.71
CA ILE A 147 6.54 2.60 -6.33
C ILE A 147 7.73 3.54 -6.24
N ARG A 148 7.61 4.55 -5.37
CA ARG A 148 8.73 5.41 -5.03
C ARG A 148 9.50 4.84 -3.85
N ILE A 149 10.86 4.79 -3.97
CA ILE A 149 11.71 4.44 -2.84
C ILE A 149 11.63 5.51 -1.75
N ALA A 150 11.37 5.11 -0.51
CA ALA A 150 11.34 6.02 0.62
C ALA A 150 12.70 5.99 1.34
N THR A 151 13.48 7.03 1.12
CA THR A 151 14.76 7.25 1.79
C THR A 151 14.57 7.93 3.14
N PRO A 152 15.54 7.83 4.06
CA PRO A 152 15.61 8.73 5.21
C PRO A 152 15.62 10.20 4.75
N PRO A 153 15.22 11.15 5.61
CA PRO A 153 15.38 12.56 5.31
C PRO A 153 16.85 12.91 5.05
N PHE A 154 17.09 13.71 4.02
CA PHE A 154 18.44 14.18 3.71
C PHE A 154 18.76 15.42 4.53
N ASP A 155 19.83 15.35 5.29
CA ASP A 155 20.33 16.47 6.09
C ASP A 155 21.33 17.29 5.28
N LYS A 156 20.94 18.49 4.90
CA LYS A 156 21.78 19.40 4.12
C LYS A 156 23.01 19.90 4.90
N ALA A 157 22.93 19.92 6.24
CA ALA A 157 24.05 20.38 7.05
C ALA A 157 25.18 19.35 7.10
N THR A 158 24.87 18.08 7.12
CA THR A 158 25.85 17.00 7.13
C THR A 158 26.15 16.43 5.75
N GLY A 159 25.38 16.80 4.72
CA GLY A 159 25.51 16.28 3.36
C GLY A 159 25.20 14.79 3.23
N GLY A 160 24.35 14.25 4.10
CA GLY A 160 24.01 12.83 4.12
C GLY A 160 22.59 12.55 4.61
N PHE A 161 22.22 11.27 4.64
CA PHE A 161 20.91 10.84 5.17
C PHE A 161 20.94 10.77 6.71
N MET A 162 19.83 11.14 7.32
CA MET A 162 19.63 10.94 8.75
C MET A 162 19.68 9.45 9.09
N LYS A 163 20.15 9.12 10.32
CA LYS A 163 20.26 7.74 10.80
C LYS A 163 18.90 7.19 11.26
N VAL A 164 17.96 7.09 10.32
CA VAL A 164 16.66 6.46 10.52
C VAL A 164 16.47 5.35 9.49
N ASN A 165 15.63 4.36 9.82
CA ASN A 165 15.41 3.24 8.92
C ASN A 165 14.72 3.73 7.62
N PRO A 166 15.22 3.37 6.43
CA PRO A 166 14.52 3.63 5.17
C PRO A 166 13.13 2.99 5.12
N GLY A 167 12.33 3.37 4.14
CA GLY A 167 10.98 2.83 3.99
C GLY A 167 10.96 1.32 3.78
N ILE A 168 10.45 0.59 4.76
CA ILE A 168 10.44 -0.88 4.81
C ILE A 168 9.82 -1.49 3.55
N CYS A 169 8.62 -1.04 3.20
CA CYS A 169 7.85 -1.67 2.12
C CYS A 169 8.40 -1.33 0.74
N SER A 170 8.76 -0.07 0.51
CA SER A 170 9.36 0.35 -0.77
C SER A 170 10.72 -0.30 -1.00
N SER A 171 11.55 -0.43 0.03
CA SER A 171 12.84 -1.13 -0.06
C SER A 171 12.67 -2.62 -0.37
N TYR A 172 11.68 -3.27 0.27
CA TYR A 172 11.35 -4.66 -0.04
C TYR A 172 10.96 -4.81 -1.51
N ILE A 173 10.08 -3.95 -2.04
CA ILE A 173 9.66 -4.01 -3.43
C ILE A 173 10.82 -3.73 -4.38
N PHE A 174 11.64 -2.71 -4.09
CA PHE A 174 12.81 -2.38 -4.91
C PHE A 174 13.84 -3.52 -5.01
N SER A 175 13.92 -4.37 -3.98
CA SER A 175 14.83 -5.54 -3.95
C SER A 175 14.27 -6.75 -4.71
N ARG A 176 13.02 -6.75 -5.13
CA ARG A 176 12.43 -7.89 -5.84
C ARG A 176 12.90 -7.96 -7.27
N LYS A 177 13.07 -9.20 -7.77
CA LYS A 177 13.51 -9.50 -9.12
C LYS A 177 12.44 -10.30 -9.86
N PRO A 178 12.42 -10.27 -11.19
CA PRO A 178 11.55 -11.17 -11.97
C PRO A 178 11.71 -12.62 -11.52
N GLY A 179 10.58 -13.32 -11.33
CA GLY A 179 10.51 -14.66 -10.79
C GLY A 179 10.32 -14.74 -9.27
N ASP A 180 10.59 -13.67 -8.52
CA ASP A 180 10.28 -13.63 -7.09
C ASP A 180 8.77 -13.73 -6.84
N LYS A 181 8.41 -14.20 -5.65
CA LYS A 181 7.03 -14.24 -5.18
C LYS A 181 6.75 -13.14 -4.16
N VAL A 182 5.58 -12.52 -4.28
CA VAL A 182 5.07 -11.53 -3.33
C VAL A 182 3.62 -11.84 -2.98
N THR A 183 3.27 -11.66 -1.71
CA THR A 183 1.89 -11.85 -1.26
C THR A 183 1.13 -10.54 -1.41
N ILE A 184 0.06 -10.60 -2.19
CA ILE A 184 -0.87 -9.49 -2.37
C ILE A 184 -2.18 -9.83 -1.68
N SER A 185 -2.73 -8.86 -0.97
CA SER A 185 -4.05 -8.96 -0.37
C SER A 185 -4.98 -7.86 -0.88
N VAL A 186 -6.25 -8.23 -1.04
CA VAL A 186 -7.32 -7.30 -1.46
C VAL A 186 -8.49 -7.47 -0.50
N SER A 187 -8.97 -6.37 0.05
CA SER A 187 -10.26 -6.33 0.72
C SER A 187 -11.31 -5.87 -0.29
N TYR A 188 -12.37 -6.63 -0.46
CA TYR A 188 -13.46 -6.28 -1.38
C TYR A 188 -14.11 -4.92 -1.11
N THR A 189 -13.99 -4.40 0.10
CA THR A 189 -14.48 -3.06 0.47
C THR A 189 -13.75 -1.92 -0.19
N HIS A 190 -12.54 -2.16 -0.69
CA HIS A 190 -11.71 -1.13 -1.29
C HIS A 190 -11.87 -1.02 -2.81
N LEU A 191 -12.57 -1.98 -3.43
CA LEU A 191 -12.81 -1.99 -4.87
C LEU A 191 -14.04 -1.16 -5.29
N THR A 192 -14.84 -0.74 -4.34
CA THR A 192 -16.03 0.09 -4.60
C THR A 192 -16.05 1.27 -3.65
N LEU A 193 -15.42 2.39 -4.04
CA LEU A 193 -15.87 3.67 -3.50
C LEU A 193 -17.30 3.90 -4.01
N PRO A 194 -18.29 4.15 -3.14
CA PRO A 194 -19.60 4.56 -3.60
C PRO A 194 -19.41 5.88 -4.33
N THR A 195 -19.64 5.87 -5.62
CA THR A 195 -19.84 7.10 -6.40
C THR A 195 -21.11 7.73 -5.91
N THR A 196 -21.00 8.81 -5.16
CA THR A 196 -22.07 9.76 -4.92
C THR A 196 -22.35 10.52 -6.18
#